data_6147310647ec33ab9d9336565b84253d
#
_entry.id   6147310647ec33ab9d9336565b84253d
#
_cell.length_a   1.000
_cell.length_b   1.000
_cell.length_c   1.000
_cell.angle_alpha   90.00
_cell.angle_beta   90.00
_cell.angle_gamma   90.00
#
_symmetry.space_group_name_H-M   'P 1'
#
loop_
_entity.id
_entity.type
_entity.pdbx_description
1 polymer ?
#
loop_
_entity_poly.entity_id
_entity_poly.type
_entity_poly.pdbx_seq_one_letter_code
_entity_poly.pdbx_strand_id
1 'polypeptide(L)'
;MKRIIATLLAAATAVSPASAANMCVRSRDILGTHSDDGKLLTFRMRDGRVLVNHLQGVCSDLRYEGFAWTLRGNDDICENQQSLKVLRSGQVCLLGKFDVVKDKPAKPAP
;
A
#
# COMPACT_ATOMS: atom_id res chain seq x y z
N MET A 1 -15.15 8.59 -60.43
CA MET A 1 -15.05 8.58 -59.93
C MET A 1 -14.52 8.37 -58.95
N LYS A 2 -14.11 8.49 -58.26
CA LYS A 2 -13.47 8.31 -57.44
C LYS A 2 -13.89 8.06 -56.26
N ARG A 3 -13.56 7.48 -55.45
CA ARG A 3 -13.88 7.23 -54.40
C ARG A 3 -13.15 7.38 -53.45
N ILE A 4 -13.20 7.73 -52.44
CA ILE A 4 -12.56 7.97 -51.46
C ILE A 4 -12.79 7.16 -50.44
N ILE A 5 -11.91 6.58 -49.83
CA ILE A 5 -12.08 5.79 -48.84
C ILE A 5 -11.68 6.37 -47.66
N ALA A 6 -12.42 6.70 -46.88
CA ALA A 6 -12.10 7.23 -45.63
C ALA A 6 -11.72 6.18 -44.79
N THR A 7 -10.58 5.99 -44.62
CA THR A 7 -10.17 5.09 -43.76
C THR A 7 -10.30 5.49 -42.46
N LEU A 8 -11.06 5.05 -41.71
CA LEU A 8 -11.20 5.39 -40.48
C LEU A 8 -10.33 4.77 -39.63
N LEU A 9 -9.49 5.32 -39.06
CA LEU A 9 -8.72 4.81 -38.17
C LEU A 9 -9.21 4.85 -36.89
N ALA A 10 -9.69 3.99 -36.36
CA ALA A 10 -10.12 3.93 -35.04
C ALA A 10 -8.93 3.81 -34.24
N ALA A 11 -8.54 4.80 -33.71
CA ALA A 11 -7.47 4.72 -32.82
C ALA A 11 -7.97 4.07 -31.61
N ALA A 12 -7.63 2.95 -31.42
CA ALA A 12 -7.94 2.29 -30.24
C ALA A 12 -7.07 2.86 -29.20
N THR A 13 -7.54 3.69 -28.47
CA THR A 13 -6.82 4.12 -27.38
C THR A 13 -6.85 3.04 -26.43
N ALA A 14 -5.85 2.42 -26.31
CA ALA A 14 -5.69 1.49 -25.31
C ALA A 14 -5.64 2.25 -24.06
N VAL A 15 -6.59 2.23 -23.37
CA VAL A 15 -6.54 2.71 -22.08
C VAL A 15 -5.79 1.72 -21.34
N SER A 16 -4.62 1.97 -21.10
CA SER A 16 -3.90 1.19 -20.21
C SER A 16 -4.66 1.32 -18.93
N PRO A 17 -5.06 0.30 -18.37
CA PRO A 17 -5.65 0.33 -17.10
C PRO A 17 -4.61 0.98 -16.27
N ALA A 18 -4.92 1.99 -15.70
CA ALA A 18 -4.09 2.58 -14.78
C ALA A 18 -3.66 1.47 -13.90
N SER A 19 -2.62 0.88 -14.27
CA SER A 19 -2.05 -0.07 -13.44
C SER A 19 -1.86 0.72 -12.25
N ALA A 20 -2.63 0.53 -11.36
CA ALA A 20 -2.54 1.18 -10.16
C ALA A 20 -1.16 0.93 -9.69
N ALA A 21 -0.40 1.93 -9.79
CA ALA A 21 0.88 1.88 -9.17
C ALA A 21 0.56 1.48 -7.75
N ASN A 22 1.23 0.51 -7.24
CA ASN A 22 1.05 0.09 -5.88
C ASN A 22 1.21 1.28 -4.97
N MET A 23 0.38 1.33 -3.96
CA MET A 23 0.48 2.38 -2.98
C MET A 23 1.70 2.14 -2.12
N CYS A 24 2.50 3.17 -1.95
CA CYS A 24 3.68 3.11 -1.11
C CYS A 24 3.65 4.22 -0.07
N VAL A 25 4.17 3.94 1.10
CA VAL A 25 4.32 4.94 2.14
C VAL A 25 5.79 4.93 2.58
N ARG A 26 6.26 6.03 3.12
CA ARG A 26 7.64 6.06 3.60
C ARG A 26 7.69 5.61 5.04
N SER A 27 8.65 4.81 5.38
CA SER A 27 8.76 4.29 6.72
C SER A 27 8.86 5.41 7.76
N ARG A 28 9.54 6.49 7.42
CA ARG A 28 9.70 7.62 8.35
C ARG A 28 8.40 8.40 8.58
N ASP A 29 7.41 8.22 7.72
CA ASP A 29 6.14 8.91 7.88
C ASP A 29 5.14 8.08 8.69
N ILE A 30 5.52 6.90 9.11
CA ILE A 30 4.69 6.03 9.91
C ILE A 30 4.91 6.37 11.38
N LEU A 31 3.86 6.83 12.04
CA LEU A 31 3.95 7.13 13.47
C LEU A 31 3.82 5.88 14.32
N GLY A 32 3.08 4.92 13.87
CA GLY A 32 2.89 3.70 14.62
C GLY A 32 2.11 2.69 13.82
N THR A 33 2.22 1.45 14.24
CA THR A 33 1.50 0.36 13.61
C THR A 33 0.91 -0.53 14.70
N HIS A 34 -0.16 -1.20 14.38
CA HIS A 34 -0.83 -2.08 15.33
C HIS A 34 -1.63 -3.15 14.61
N SER A 35 -1.62 -4.34 15.13
CA SER A 35 -2.42 -5.43 14.60
C SER A 35 -3.15 -6.12 15.75
N ASP A 36 -4.46 -6.24 15.65
CA ASP A 36 -5.25 -6.91 16.67
C ASP A 36 -5.40 -8.39 16.39
N ASP A 37 -5.38 -8.79 15.15
CA ASP A 37 -5.69 -10.16 14.76
C ASP A 37 -4.61 -10.85 13.91
N GLY A 38 -3.56 -10.15 13.58
CA GLY A 38 -2.51 -10.71 12.73
C GLY A 38 -2.88 -10.77 11.26
N LYS A 39 -4.05 -10.25 10.89
CA LYS A 39 -4.50 -10.23 9.50
C LYS A 39 -4.49 -8.82 8.93
N LEU A 40 -4.80 -7.86 9.77
CA LEU A 40 -4.81 -6.46 9.38
C LEU A 40 -3.76 -5.72 10.17
N LEU A 41 -2.99 -4.91 9.49
CA LEU A 41 -1.99 -4.07 10.14
C LEU A 41 -2.38 -2.62 9.93
N THR A 42 -2.67 -1.92 11.00
CA THR A 42 -3.08 -0.53 10.96
C THR A 42 -1.87 0.38 11.02
N PHE A 43 -1.83 1.37 10.15
CA PHE A 43 -0.74 2.33 10.09
C PHE A 43 -1.27 3.71 10.41
N ARG A 44 -0.69 4.34 11.40
CA ARG A 44 -1.02 5.74 11.69
C ARG A 44 0.08 6.58 11.06
N MET A 45 -0.30 7.46 10.17
CA MET A 45 0.66 8.25 9.41
C MET A 45 0.85 9.63 10.02
N ARG A 46 2.01 10.21 9.74
CA ARG A 46 2.37 11.51 10.27
C ARG A 46 1.44 12.61 9.80
N ASP A 47 0.86 12.49 8.62
CA ASP A 47 -0.07 13.48 8.07
C ASP A 47 -1.51 13.30 8.57
N GLY A 48 -1.75 12.36 9.46
CA GLY A 48 -3.08 12.12 10.02
C GLY A 48 -3.88 11.02 9.35
N ARG A 49 -3.39 10.47 8.25
CA ARG A 49 -4.09 9.37 7.61
C ARG A 49 -3.97 8.10 8.44
N VAL A 50 -4.98 7.27 8.36
CA VAL A 50 -4.93 5.95 8.95
C VAL A 50 -5.16 4.95 7.83
N LEU A 51 -4.24 4.06 7.64
CA LEU A 51 -4.30 3.05 6.59
C LEU A 51 -4.36 1.69 7.24
N VAL A 52 -4.97 0.76 6.55
CA VAL A 52 -5.00 -0.62 7.00
C VAL A 52 -4.43 -1.46 5.87
N ASN A 53 -3.51 -2.33 6.19
CA ASN A 53 -2.96 -3.25 5.22
C ASN A 53 -3.52 -4.64 5.45
N HIS A 54 -4.03 -5.25 4.38
CA HIS A 54 -4.55 -6.61 4.44
C HIS A 54 -3.39 -7.54 4.17
N LEU A 55 -2.78 -8.06 5.24
CA LEU A 55 -1.60 -8.89 5.11
C LEU A 55 -1.87 -10.13 4.26
N GLN A 56 -0.85 -10.57 3.56
CA GLN A 56 -0.97 -11.81 2.80
C GLN A 56 -0.73 -12.94 3.77
N GLY A 57 -1.77 -13.60 4.19
CA GLY A 57 -1.68 -14.65 5.18
C GLY A 57 -1.85 -14.11 6.60
N VAL A 58 -1.69 -14.97 7.57
CA VAL A 58 -1.87 -14.60 8.96
C VAL A 58 -0.52 -14.43 9.63
N CYS A 59 -0.31 -13.29 10.24
CA CYS A 59 0.92 -12.99 10.95
C CYS A 59 0.60 -12.90 12.44
N SER A 60 0.33 -14.03 13.03
CA SER A 60 -0.20 -14.08 14.38
C SER A 60 0.68 -13.44 15.43
N ASP A 61 1.98 -13.50 15.24
CA ASP A 61 2.89 -12.94 16.25
C ASP A 61 2.89 -11.43 16.28
N LEU A 62 2.39 -10.77 15.23
CA LEU A 62 2.32 -9.33 15.22
C LEU A 62 1.41 -8.77 16.29
N ARG A 63 0.52 -9.56 16.83
CA ARG A 63 -0.39 -9.09 17.86
C ARG A 63 0.33 -8.73 19.14
N TYR A 64 1.47 -9.35 19.38
CA TYR A 64 2.15 -9.22 20.65
C TYR A 64 3.57 -8.71 20.57
N GLU A 65 4.14 -8.69 19.40
CA GLU A 65 5.56 -8.41 19.26
C GLU A 65 5.85 -7.34 18.24
N GLY A 66 6.97 -6.69 18.39
CA GLY A 66 7.40 -5.73 17.40
C GLY A 66 7.99 -6.39 16.17
N PHE A 67 8.21 -5.62 15.14
CA PHE A 67 8.75 -6.13 13.91
C PHE A 67 9.69 -5.12 13.27
N ALA A 68 10.42 -5.56 12.28
CA ALA A 68 11.29 -4.70 11.50
C ALA A 68 10.96 -4.87 10.02
N TRP A 69 11.03 -3.78 9.28
CA TRP A 69 10.83 -3.83 7.84
C TRP A 69 12.07 -4.39 7.18
N THR A 70 11.90 -5.15 6.13
CA THR A 70 13.02 -5.60 5.32
C THR A 70 13.19 -4.56 4.22
N LEU A 71 13.98 -3.54 4.49
CA LEU A 71 14.19 -2.47 3.54
C LEU A 71 15.37 -2.77 2.62
N ARG A 72 15.26 -2.37 1.37
CA ARG A 72 16.32 -2.60 0.43
C ARG A 72 16.66 -1.31 -0.27
N GLY A 73 17.54 -0.57 0.32
CA GLY A 73 18.06 0.62 -0.33
C GLY A 73 17.22 1.87 -0.31
N ASN A 74 15.98 1.78 0.11
CA ASN A 74 15.15 2.95 0.27
C ASN A 74 14.18 2.72 1.42
N ASP A 75 13.45 3.73 1.80
CA ASP A 75 12.50 3.63 2.91
C ASP A 75 11.05 3.54 2.47
N ASP A 76 10.82 3.16 1.23
CA ASP A 76 9.46 2.99 0.74
C ASP A 76 8.89 1.64 1.15
N ILE A 77 7.70 1.69 1.72
CA ILE A 77 6.97 0.50 2.12
C ILE A 77 5.78 0.38 1.16
N CYS A 78 5.87 -0.55 0.26
CA CYS A 78 4.87 -0.68 -0.82
C CYS A 78 3.96 -1.87 -0.64
N GLU A 79 2.68 -1.67 -0.95
CA GLU A 79 1.72 -2.76 -0.84
C GLU A 79 2.10 -3.90 -1.78
N ASN A 80 1.79 -5.10 -1.36
CA ASN A 80 2.04 -6.32 -2.13
C ASN A 80 3.52 -6.62 -2.42
N GLN A 81 4.42 -5.83 -1.90
CA GLN A 81 5.84 -6.03 -2.16
C GLN A 81 6.70 -6.08 -0.91
N GLN A 82 6.30 -5.38 0.12
CA GLN A 82 7.13 -5.25 1.30
C GLN A 82 6.93 -6.39 2.27
N SER A 83 8.01 -6.88 2.84
CA SER A 83 7.94 -7.87 3.90
C SER A 83 8.40 -7.27 5.22
N LEU A 84 7.99 -7.89 6.29
CA LEU A 84 8.44 -7.54 7.61
C LEU A 84 8.83 -8.81 8.35
N LYS A 85 9.62 -8.66 9.37
CA LYS A 85 10.04 -9.78 10.17
C LYS A 85 9.71 -9.49 11.62
N VAL A 86 8.98 -10.39 12.25
CA VAL A 86 8.65 -10.26 13.66
C VAL A 86 9.91 -10.51 14.47
N LEU A 87 10.22 -9.61 15.38
CA LEU A 87 11.52 -9.60 16.02
C LEU A 87 11.84 -10.82 16.84
N ARG A 88 10.89 -11.32 17.62
CA ARG A 88 11.23 -12.45 18.46
C ARG A 88 11.10 -13.78 17.77
N SER A 89 10.04 -13.98 17.06
CA SER A 89 9.79 -15.28 16.42
C SER A 89 10.52 -15.44 15.11
N GLY A 90 10.88 -14.33 14.47
CA GLY A 90 11.47 -14.39 13.15
C GLY A 90 10.47 -14.66 12.04
N GLN A 91 9.15 -14.63 12.36
CA GLN A 91 8.13 -14.87 11.36
C GLN A 91 8.20 -13.78 10.29
N VAL A 92 8.20 -14.17 9.03
CA VAL A 92 8.22 -13.22 7.92
C VAL A 92 6.79 -13.09 7.42
N CYS A 93 6.33 -11.85 7.31
CA CYS A 93 4.99 -11.57 6.86
C CYS A 93 5.04 -10.61 5.68
N LEU A 94 4.11 -10.78 4.75
CA LEU A 94 4.07 -9.94 3.57
C LEU A 94 2.91 -8.98 3.63
N LEU A 95 3.15 -7.75 3.23
CA LEU A 95 2.07 -6.78 3.11
C LEU A 95 1.21 -7.14 1.91
N GLY A 96 -0.06 -6.94 2.06
CA GLY A 96 -0.99 -7.02 0.95
C GLY A 96 -1.41 -5.61 0.58
N LYS A 97 -2.70 -5.44 0.31
CA LYS A 97 -3.21 -4.18 -0.18
C LYS A 97 -3.50 -3.20 0.94
N PHE A 98 -3.26 -1.94 0.69
CA PHE A 98 -3.63 -0.88 1.62
C PHE A 98 -5.03 -0.36 1.33
N ASP A 99 -5.75 -0.04 2.40
CA ASP A 99 -7.00 0.68 2.30
C ASP A 99 -6.91 1.90 3.20
N VAL A 100 -7.47 3.01 2.77
CA VAL A 100 -7.49 4.22 3.58
C VAL A 100 -8.71 4.16 4.48
N VAL A 101 -8.48 4.10 5.78
CA VAL A 101 -9.56 4.06 6.75
C VAL A 101 -9.95 5.47 7.16
N LYS A 102 -8.95 6.34 7.29
CA LYS A 102 -9.19 7.72 7.64
C LYS A 102 -8.29 8.57 6.78
N ASP A 103 -8.88 9.47 6.03
CA ASP A 103 -8.14 10.32 5.15
C ASP A 103 -7.49 11.47 5.91
N LYS A 104 -6.61 12.18 5.25
CA LYS A 104 -5.92 13.30 5.83
C LYS A 104 -6.95 14.31 6.32
N PRO A 105 -6.85 14.77 7.54
CA PRO A 105 -7.82 15.73 8.06
C PRO A 105 -7.78 17.01 7.24
N ALA A 106 -8.94 17.58 7.05
CA ALA A 106 -9.03 18.85 6.36
C ALA A 106 -8.26 19.85 7.18
N LYS A 107 -7.49 20.70 6.50
CA LYS A 107 -6.74 21.69 7.20
C LYS A 107 -7.71 22.61 7.91
N PRO A 108 -7.57 22.79 9.20
CA PRO A 108 -8.50 23.64 9.91
C PRO A 108 -8.40 25.04 9.36
N ALA A 109 -9.54 25.68 9.26
CA ALA A 109 -9.55 27.06 8.80
C ALA A 109 -8.80 27.91 9.82
N PRO A 110 -8.05 28.83 9.40
CA PRO A 110 -7.29 29.66 10.31
C PRO A 110 -8.18 30.52 11.18
#